data_318aa6cc7d401d52111cd2a6a92d4d61
#
_entry.id   318aa6cc7d401d52111cd2a6a92d4d61
#
_cell.length_a   1.000
_cell.length_b   1.000
_cell.length_c   1.000
_cell.angle_alpha   90.00
_cell.angle_beta   90.00
_cell.angle_gamma   90.00
#
_symmetry.space_group_name_H-M   'P 1'
#
loop_
_entity.id
_entity.type
_entity.pdbx_description
1 polymer ?
#
loop_
_entity_poly.entity_id
_entity_poly.type
_entity_poly.pdbx_seq_one_letter_code
_entity_poly.pdbx_strand_id
1 'polypeptide(L)'
;MDKTQLKRHDLVYPSSIGRARLKQVFLNELTGEKAFLAADIFRVDSVIPGIVRRAEVLSADVIPLGFVHPQLCEGRRLRLTAELEVGEAVKLKRPYELAAAEFKVSTNCLAAAQAVCSYAAERRLKLGILGSAGLEIATGLPFTNSESDLDLLITGLSLQQLQEVYTELQAIGKKFQVDIDLETELINGYGIKAAELFQPTQTVLGKSLQDVQILKKKTVVEILSQEA
;
A
#
# COMPACT_ATOMS: atom_id res chain seq x y z
N MET A 1 -8.44 -17.54 -6.38
CA MET A 1 -7.25 -16.92 -5.75
C MET A 1 -7.03 -17.57 -4.40
N ASP A 2 -5.79 -17.90 -4.03
CA ASP A 2 -5.48 -18.44 -2.71
C ASP A 2 -5.33 -17.28 -1.71
N LYS A 3 -6.23 -17.19 -0.73
CA LYS A 3 -6.26 -16.14 0.28
C LYS A 3 -5.06 -16.20 1.23
N THR A 4 -4.46 -17.38 1.43
CA THR A 4 -3.30 -17.57 2.32
C THR A 4 -2.06 -16.79 1.85
N GLN A 5 -2.06 -16.35 0.59
CA GLN A 5 -0.98 -15.59 -0.03
C GLN A 5 -1.20 -14.07 0.00
N LEU A 6 -2.37 -13.58 0.49
CA LEU A 6 -2.65 -12.15 0.57
C LEU A 6 -1.80 -11.49 1.65
N LYS A 7 -1.26 -10.32 1.32
CA LYS A 7 -0.50 -9.47 2.22
C LYS A 7 -1.14 -8.09 2.33
N ARG A 8 -0.82 -7.38 3.39
CA ARG A 8 -1.16 -5.96 3.49
C ARG A 8 -0.65 -5.23 2.26
N HIS A 9 -1.39 -4.22 1.82
CA HIS A 9 -1.08 -3.38 0.66
C HIS A 9 -1.21 -4.06 -0.71
N ASP A 10 -1.50 -5.35 -0.79
CA ASP A 10 -1.87 -5.96 -2.08
C ASP A 10 -3.09 -5.26 -2.68
N LEU A 11 -3.08 -5.08 -3.99
CA LEU A 11 -4.19 -4.50 -4.75
C LEU A 11 -5.03 -5.61 -5.37
N VAL A 12 -6.30 -5.70 -4.98
CA VAL A 12 -7.26 -6.70 -5.45
C VAL A 12 -8.29 -6.05 -6.34
N TYR A 13 -8.49 -6.62 -7.53
CA TYR A 13 -9.46 -6.15 -8.51
C TYR A 13 -10.72 -7.02 -8.42
N PRO A 14 -11.88 -6.41 -8.06
CA PRO A 14 -13.14 -7.13 -8.05
C PRO A 14 -13.62 -7.49 -9.47
N SER A 15 -14.31 -8.62 -9.61
CA SER A 15 -15.06 -8.99 -10.80
C SER A 15 -16.23 -8.02 -11.05
N SER A 16 -16.85 -8.10 -12.22
CA SER A 16 -18.08 -7.36 -12.53
C SER A 16 -19.20 -7.65 -11.53
N ILE A 17 -19.33 -8.90 -11.07
CA ILE A 17 -20.31 -9.32 -10.06
C ILE A 17 -19.97 -8.67 -8.71
N GLY A 18 -18.72 -8.77 -8.24
CA GLY A 18 -18.28 -8.15 -7.00
C GLY A 18 -18.46 -6.63 -7.01
N ARG A 19 -18.15 -5.97 -8.13
CA ARG A 19 -18.39 -4.52 -8.29
C ARG A 19 -19.88 -4.16 -8.22
N ALA A 20 -20.74 -4.92 -8.90
CA ALA A 20 -22.17 -4.67 -8.87
C ALA A 20 -22.77 -4.84 -7.47
N ARG A 21 -22.35 -5.88 -6.74
CA ARG A 21 -22.75 -6.11 -5.34
C ARG A 21 -22.29 -4.99 -4.42
N LEU A 22 -21.01 -4.62 -4.46
CA LEU A 22 -20.46 -3.54 -3.64
C LEU A 22 -21.09 -2.20 -3.96
N LYS A 23 -21.33 -1.90 -5.26
CA LYS A 23 -22.04 -0.70 -5.68
C LYS A 23 -23.41 -0.58 -5.02
N GLN A 24 -24.20 -1.67 -5.03
CA GLN A 24 -25.52 -1.67 -4.43
C GLN A 24 -25.46 -1.42 -2.92
N VAL A 25 -24.50 -2.02 -2.21
CA VAL A 25 -24.31 -1.79 -0.78
C VAL A 25 -24.11 -0.31 -0.50
N PHE A 26 -23.14 0.34 -1.17
CA PHE A 26 -22.81 1.73 -0.90
C PHE A 26 -23.88 2.73 -1.38
N LEU A 27 -24.61 2.43 -2.44
CA LEU A 27 -25.72 3.29 -2.88
C LEU A 27 -26.92 3.25 -1.93
N ASN A 28 -27.06 2.22 -1.12
CA ASN A 28 -28.08 2.17 -0.07
C ASN A 28 -27.67 3.00 1.17
N GLU A 29 -26.39 3.26 1.37
CA GLU A 29 -25.85 3.94 2.57
C GLU A 29 -25.44 5.39 2.31
N LEU A 30 -25.02 5.70 1.09
CA LEU A 30 -24.46 7.01 0.72
C LEU A 30 -25.43 7.82 -0.13
N THR A 31 -25.35 9.14 -0.01
CA THR A 31 -26.13 10.10 -0.80
C THR A 31 -25.26 11.18 -1.43
N GLY A 32 -25.80 11.92 -2.39
CA GLY A 32 -25.14 13.07 -3.01
C GLY A 32 -23.83 12.71 -3.70
N GLU A 33 -22.82 13.56 -3.54
CA GLU A 33 -21.50 13.40 -4.16
C GLU A 33 -20.81 12.08 -3.75
N LYS A 34 -20.93 11.67 -2.48
CA LYS A 34 -20.32 10.41 -2.00
C LYS A 34 -20.91 9.19 -2.71
N ALA A 35 -22.21 9.17 -2.95
CA ALA A 35 -22.87 8.11 -3.72
C ALA A 35 -22.40 8.10 -5.18
N PHE A 36 -22.22 9.25 -5.80
CA PHE A 36 -21.69 9.37 -7.16
C PHE A 36 -20.27 8.81 -7.26
N LEU A 37 -19.36 9.20 -6.36
CA LEU A 37 -17.99 8.70 -6.33
C LEU A 37 -17.90 7.21 -6.01
N ALA A 38 -18.77 6.70 -5.11
CA ALA A 38 -18.87 5.27 -4.84
C ALA A 38 -19.33 4.50 -6.09
N ALA A 39 -20.32 5.03 -6.82
CA ALA A 39 -20.78 4.44 -8.07
C ALA A 39 -19.68 4.37 -9.14
N ASP A 40 -18.76 5.36 -9.17
CA ASP A 40 -17.62 5.37 -10.09
C ASP A 40 -16.53 4.36 -9.68
N ILE A 41 -16.20 4.26 -8.38
CA ILE A 41 -15.30 3.22 -7.87
C ILE A 41 -15.76 1.82 -8.30
N PHE A 42 -17.06 1.55 -8.18
CA PHE A 42 -17.64 0.23 -8.46
C PHE A 42 -18.30 0.11 -9.83
N ARG A 43 -18.00 0.99 -10.76
CA ARG A 43 -18.41 0.82 -12.16
C ARG A 43 -17.76 -0.46 -12.72
N VAL A 44 -18.48 -1.17 -13.59
CA VAL A 44 -18.07 -2.49 -14.11
C VAL A 44 -16.69 -2.43 -14.80
N ASP A 45 -16.43 -1.36 -15.51
CA ASP A 45 -15.17 -1.07 -16.21
C ASP A 45 -14.16 -0.26 -15.41
N SER A 46 -14.42 -0.03 -14.13
CA SER A 46 -13.50 0.72 -13.25
C SER A 46 -12.16 0.01 -13.09
N VAL A 47 -11.08 0.78 -13.19
CA VAL A 47 -9.71 0.32 -12.97
C VAL A 47 -9.28 0.42 -11.51
N ILE A 48 -10.12 0.98 -10.62
CA ILE A 48 -9.80 1.19 -9.21
C ILE A 48 -9.82 -0.15 -8.46
N PRO A 49 -8.70 -0.59 -7.86
CA PRO A 49 -8.63 -1.78 -7.02
C PRO A 49 -9.02 -1.47 -5.58
N GLY A 50 -9.32 -2.52 -4.81
CA GLY A 50 -9.30 -2.48 -3.36
C GLY A 50 -7.89 -2.77 -2.82
N ILE A 51 -7.49 -2.06 -1.78
CA ILE A 51 -6.24 -2.29 -1.06
C ILE A 51 -6.53 -3.27 0.08
N VAL A 52 -5.79 -4.38 0.15
CA VAL A 52 -5.90 -5.34 1.26
C VAL A 52 -5.52 -4.65 2.56
N ARG A 53 -6.45 -4.70 3.50
CA ARG A 53 -6.31 -4.05 4.80
C ARG A 53 -6.44 -5.06 5.94
N ARG A 54 -6.03 -4.65 7.13
CA ARG A 54 -6.26 -5.40 8.34
C ARG A 54 -7.76 -5.56 8.62
N ALA A 55 -8.17 -6.73 9.11
CA ALA A 55 -9.47 -6.97 9.70
C ALA A 55 -9.31 -7.59 11.09
N GLU A 56 -10.22 -7.25 12.01
CA GLU A 56 -10.24 -7.82 13.37
C GLU A 56 -10.52 -9.33 13.35
N VAL A 57 -11.36 -9.75 12.40
CA VAL A 57 -11.67 -11.16 12.16
C VAL A 57 -11.43 -11.47 10.69
N LEU A 58 -10.51 -12.37 10.40
CA LEU A 58 -10.28 -12.88 9.05
C LEU A 58 -11.21 -14.08 8.81
N SER A 59 -12.33 -13.86 8.14
CA SER A 59 -13.14 -14.96 7.60
C SER A 59 -12.41 -15.65 6.45
N ALA A 60 -12.57 -16.97 6.29
CA ALA A 60 -11.93 -17.71 5.20
C ALA A 60 -12.41 -17.28 3.81
N ASP A 61 -13.63 -16.76 3.71
CA ASP A 61 -14.33 -16.55 2.44
C ASP A 61 -14.30 -15.11 1.94
N VAL A 62 -13.86 -14.14 2.77
CA VAL A 62 -13.87 -12.72 2.40
C VAL A 62 -12.50 -12.06 2.54
N ILE A 63 -12.26 -11.05 1.72
CA ILE A 63 -11.05 -10.22 1.69
C ILE A 63 -11.43 -8.83 2.17
N PRO A 64 -10.86 -8.33 3.27
CA PRO A 64 -11.09 -6.98 3.75
C PRO A 64 -10.35 -5.98 2.85
N LEU A 65 -11.08 -5.08 2.22
CA LEU A 65 -10.55 -4.11 1.26
C LEU A 65 -10.88 -2.67 1.66
N GLY A 66 -9.96 -1.77 1.35
CA GLY A 66 -10.17 -0.33 1.34
C GLY A 66 -10.15 0.19 -0.08
N PHE A 67 -11.17 0.95 -0.48
CA PHE A 67 -11.24 1.62 -1.77
C PHE A 67 -11.09 3.13 -1.57
N VAL A 68 -10.40 3.77 -2.50
CA VAL A 68 -10.17 5.22 -2.48
C VAL A 68 -10.51 5.79 -3.85
N HIS A 69 -11.25 6.91 -3.89
CA HIS A 69 -11.46 7.65 -5.12
C HIS A 69 -10.38 8.73 -5.31
N PRO A 70 -9.85 8.96 -6.54
CA PRO A 70 -8.83 9.99 -6.75
C PRO A 70 -9.34 11.41 -6.53
N GLN A 71 -10.61 11.69 -6.85
CA GLN A 71 -11.23 12.98 -6.67
C GLN A 71 -11.50 13.27 -5.19
N LEU A 72 -11.32 14.54 -4.79
CA LEU A 72 -11.68 15.01 -3.46
C LEU A 72 -13.20 15.24 -3.36
N CYS A 73 -13.78 14.85 -2.23
CA CYS A 73 -15.12 15.17 -1.82
C CYS A 73 -15.03 15.89 -0.46
N GLU A 74 -15.56 17.10 -0.37
CA GLU A 74 -15.46 17.94 0.85
C GLU A 74 -13.99 18.12 1.33
N GLY A 75 -13.04 18.30 0.40
CA GLY A 75 -11.62 18.49 0.71
C GLY A 75 -10.86 17.23 1.10
N ARG A 76 -11.49 16.05 1.06
CA ARG A 76 -10.86 14.74 1.40
C ARG A 76 -11.22 13.69 0.36
N ARG A 77 -10.36 12.70 0.17
CA ARG A 77 -10.70 11.55 -0.67
C ARG A 77 -11.74 10.68 0.00
N LEU A 78 -12.74 10.26 -0.77
CA LEU A 78 -13.68 9.24 -0.32
C LEU A 78 -12.90 7.92 -0.10
N ARG A 79 -13.04 7.39 1.12
CA ARG A 79 -12.47 6.09 1.51
C ARG A 79 -13.60 5.18 1.93
N LEU A 80 -13.72 4.03 1.26
CA LEU A 80 -14.74 3.04 1.53
C LEU A 80 -14.09 1.76 2.04
N THR A 81 -14.72 1.12 3.00
CA THR A 81 -14.31 -0.18 3.53
C THR A 81 -15.33 -1.22 3.11
N ALA A 82 -14.87 -2.31 2.52
CA ALA A 82 -15.75 -3.39 2.07
C ALA A 82 -15.11 -4.76 2.27
N GLU A 83 -15.96 -5.77 2.27
CA GLU A 83 -15.56 -7.17 2.19
C GLU A 83 -15.88 -7.71 0.79
N LEU A 84 -14.87 -8.26 0.12
CA LEU A 84 -15.01 -8.92 -1.17
C LEU A 84 -14.95 -10.42 -0.97
N GLU A 85 -15.89 -11.17 -1.54
CA GLU A 85 -15.80 -12.63 -1.56
C GLU A 85 -14.56 -13.09 -2.35
N VAL A 86 -13.85 -14.12 -1.87
CA VAL A 86 -12.62 -14.62 -2.53
C VAL A 86 -12.89 -14.99 -4.00
N GLY A 87 -14.07 -15.57 -4.29
CA GLY A 87 -14.52 -15.91 -5.65
C GLY A 87 -14.80 -14.72 -6.56
N GLU A 88 -14.99 -13.52 -5.99
CA GLU A 88 -15.21 -12.28 -6.75
C GLU A 88 -13.92 -11.53 -7.09
N ALA A 89 -12.75 -11.98 -6.61
CA ALA A 89 -11.46 -11.38 -6.92
C ALA A 89 -10.89 -11.98 -8.21
N VAL A 90 -10.61 -11.15 -9.21
CA VAL A 90 -10.13 -11.59 -10.54
C VAL A 90 -8.66 -11.32 -10.81
N LYS A 91 -8.06 -10.39 -10.09
CA LYS A 91 -6.65 -10.00 -10.27
C LYS A 91 -6.07 -9.49 -8.96
N LEU A 92 -4.80 -9.82 -8.74
CA LEU A 92 -3.97 -9.32 -7.67
C LEU A 92 -2.76 -8.59 -8.29
N LYS A 93 -2.38 -7.44 -7.73
CA LYS A 93 -1.07 -6.82 -7.96
C LYS A 93 -0.40 -6.57 -6.63
N ARG A 94 0.87 -6.90 -6.53
CA ARG A 94 1.68 -6.64 -5.34
C ARG A 94 2.42 -5.32 -5.45
N PRO A 95 2.77 -4.67 -4.34
CA PRO A 95 3.56 -3.45 -4.34
C PRO A 95 4.86 -3.55 -5.15
N TYR A 96 5.51 -4.70 -5.15
CA TYR A 96 6.75 -4.97 -5.88
C TYR A 96 6.57 -4.96 -7.40
N GLU A 97 5.39 -5.35 -7.89
CA GLU A 97 5.06 -5.30 -9.33
C GLU A 97 4.83 -3.86 -9.78
N LEU A 98 4.38 -2.97 -8.87
CA LEU A 98 4.20 -1.55 -9.16
C LEU A 98 5.54 -0.84 -9.32
N ALA A 99 6.55 -1.19 -8.51
CA ALA A 99 7.89 -0.64 -8.64
C ALA A 99 8.61 -1.06 -9.94
N ALA A 100 8.21 -2.19 -10.53
CA ALA A 100 8.72 -2.67 -11.81
C ALA A 100 7.91 -2.19 -13.04
N ALA A 101 6.79 -1.50 -12.82
CA ALA A 101 5.93 -1.04 -13.90
C ALA A 101 6.46 0.27 -14.53
N GLU A 102 6.20 0.47 -15.80
CA GLU A 102 6.35 1.77 -16.44
C GLU A 102 5.18 2.68 -16.07
N PHE A 103 5.46 3.94 -15.74
CA PHE A 103 4.45 4.93 -15.41
C PHE A 103 4.85 6.34 -15.85
N LYS A 104 3.85 7.20 -16.04
CA LYS A 104 4.07 8.60 -16.39
C LYS A 104 4.36 9.41 -15.14
N VAL A 105 5.41 10.21 -15.18
CA VAL A 105 5.75 11.17 -14.11
C VAL A 105 4.90 12.42 -14.29
N SER A 106 3.98 12.66 -13.35
CA SER A 106 3.06 13.81 -13.34
C SER A 106 3.27 14.73 -12.14
N THR A 107 3.92 14.23 -11.07
CA THR A 107 4.13 14.95 -9.81
C THR A 107 5.54 14.71 -9.26
N ASN A 108 5.96 15.51 -8.27
CA ASN A 108 7.22 15.30 -7.56
C ASN A 108 7.24 13.92 -6.86
N CYS A 109 6.11 13.47 -6.32
CA CYS A 109 5.97 12.16 -5.71
C CYS A 109 6.30 11.04 -6.72
N LEU A 110 5.78 11.09 -7.94
CA LEU A 110 6.10 10.11 -8.99
C LEU A 110 7.53 10.26 -9.54
N ALA A 111 8.08 11.48 -9.55
CA ALA A 111 9.49 11.69 -9.89
C ALA A 111 10.42 11.06 -8.84
N ALA A 112 10.10 11.22 -7.56
CA ALA A 112 10.80 10.54 -6.47
C ALA A 112 10.65 9.01 -6.59
N ALA A 113 9.44 8.52 -6.87
CA ALA A 113 9.17 7.09 -7.08
C ALA A 113 10.04 6.51 -8.21
N GLN A 114 10.16 7.22 -9.35
CA GLN A 114 11.01 6.79 -10.46
C GLN A 114 12.50 6.72 -10.06
N ALA A 115 13.00 7.72 -9.34
CA ALA A 115 14.37 7.73 -8.84
C ALA A 115 14.62 6.58 -7.83
N VAL A 116 13.67 6.32 -6.94
CA VAL A 116 13.71 5.20 -5.99
C VAL A 116 13.70 3.85 -6.72
N CYS A 117 12.87 3.67 -7.75
CA CYS A 117 12.86 2.45 -8.54
C CYS A 117 14.20 2.20 -9.24
N SER A 118 14.82 3.24 -9.82
CA SER A 118 16.14 3.15 -10.43
C SER A 118 17.21 2.75 -9.41
N TYR A 119 17.23 3.41 -8.24
CA TYR A 119 18.12 3.08 -7.13
C TYR A 119 17.98 1.62 -6.68
N ALA A 120 16.72 1.16 -6.52
CA ALA A 120 16.42 -0.20 -6.10
C ALA A 120 16.86 -1.24 -7.17
N ALA A 121 16.63 -0.96 -8.45
CA ALA A 121 17.01 -1.83 -9.55
C ALA A 121 18.53 -2.02 -9.64
N GLU A 122 19.32 -0.93 -9.54
CA GLU A 122 20.80 -0.97 -9.55
C GLU A 122 21.36 -1.84 -8.43
N ARG A 123 20.70 -1.87 -7.27
CA ARG A 123 21.11 -2.62 -6.07
C ARG A 123 20.41 -3.95 -5.88
N ARG A 124 19.52 -4.30 -6.80
CA ARG A 124 18.70 -5.53 -6.76
C ARG A 124 17.86 -5.64 -5.47
N LEU A 125 17.37 -4.50 -4.98
CA LEU A 125 16.53 -4.46 -3.80
C LEU A 125 15.10 -4.88 -4.14
N LYS A 126 14.47 -5.64 -3.26
CA LYS A 126 13.06 -5.98 -3.36
C LYS A 126 12.22 -4.85 -2.73
N LEU A 127 11.94 -3.83 -3.52
CA LEU A 127 11.21 -2.64 -3.12
C LEU A 127 9.84 -2.59 -3.79
N GLY A 128 8.82 -2.16 -3.06
CA GLY A 128 7.44 -1.97 -3.52
C GLY A 128 6.96 -0.54 -3.30
N ILE A 129 6.00 -0.09 -4.12
CA ILE A 129 5.36 1.22 -3.99
C ILE A 129 3.95 1.03 -3.45
N LEU A 130 3.58 1.82 -2.44
CA LEU A 130 2.30 1.80 -1.74
C LEU A 130 1.53 3.10 -1.95
N GLY A 131 0.44 3.25 -1.21
CA GLY A 131 -0.27 4.50 -1.02
C GLY A 131 -0.81 5.11 -2.32
N SER A 132 -0.79 6.44 -2.37
CA SER A 132 -1.28 7.21 -3.51
C SER A 132 -0.47 6.98 -4.77
N ALA A 133 0.86 6.92 -4.67
CA ALA A 133 1.74 6.63 -5.79
C ALA A 133 1.47 5.23 -6.36
N GLY A 134 1.32 4.23 -5.50
CA GLY A 134 0.97 2.86 -5.90
C GLY A 134 -0.37 2.79 -6.65
N LEU A 135 -1.39 3.49 -6.16
CA LEU A 135 -2.69 3.56 -6.84
C LEU A 135 -2.60 4.26 -8.19
N GLU A 136 -1.86 5.37 -8.30
CA GLU A 136 -1.69 6.08 -9.57
C GLU A 136 -0.95 5.23 -10.60
N ILE A 137 0.14 4.56 -10.21
CA ILE A 137 0.87 3.62 -11.07
C ILE A 137 -0.01 2.44 -11.51
N ALA A 138 -0.84 1.92 -10.60
CA ALA A 138 -1.71 0.77 -10.88
C ALA A 138 -2.85 1.09 -11.85
N THR A 139 -3.36 2.34 -11.83
CA THR A 139 -4.63 2.73 -12.49
C THR A 139 -4.46 3.77 -13.58
N GLY A 140 -3.39 4.57 -13.55
CA GLY A 140 -3.22 5.76 -14.40
C GLY A 140 -4.10 6.95 -14.00
N LEU A 141 -4.87 6.86 -12.89
CA LEU A 141 -5.70 7.95 -12.38
C LEU A 141 -4.91 8.84 -11.41
N PRO A 142 -5.23 10.16 -11.30
CA PRO A 142 -4.44 11.13 -10.54
C PRO A 142 -4.64 11.00 -9.02
N PHE A 143 -3.96 10.04 -8.41
CA PHE A 143 -3.96 9.84 -6.95
C PHE A 143 -2.87 10.65 -6.23
N THR A 144 -1.86 11.16 -6.89
CA THR A 144 -0.83 12.01 -6.28
C THR A 144 -1.08 13.50 -6.56
N ASN A 145 -0.59 14.35 -5.67
CA ASN A 145 -0.59 15.80 -5.80
C ASN A 145 0.72 16.38 -5.25
N SER A 146 0.82 17.71 -5.12
CA SER A 146 2.01 18.40 -4.60
C SER A 146 2.36 18.11 -3.14
N GLU A 147 1.39 17.62 -2.35
CA GLU A 147 1.54 17.32 -0.92
C GLU A 147 1.62 15.81 -0.64
N SER A 148 1.64 14.99 -1.69
CA SER A 148 1.68 13.54 -1.52
C SER A 148 3.04 13.09 -1.06
N ASP A 149 3.07 12.33 0.03
CA ASP A 149 4.18 11.48 0.46
C ASP A 149 4.39 10.28 -0.47
N LEU A 150 5.54 9.64 -0.36
CA LEU A 150 5.87 8.41 -1.05
C LEU A 150 5.99 7.26 -0.06
N ASP A 151 4.97 6.41 -0.04
CA ASP A 151 4.95 5.20 0.77
C ASP A 151 5.68 4.05 0.05
N LEU A 152 6.62 3.42 0.73
CA LEU A 152 7.45 2.34 0.19
C LEU A 152 7.44 1.11 1.11
N LEU A 153 7.62 -0.05 0.51
CA LEU A 153 7.78 -1.32 1.19
C LEU A 153 9.10 -1.98 0.78
N ILE A 154 9.86 -2.50 1.76
CA ILE A 154 11.08 -3.25 1.49
C ILE A 154 11.11 -4.53 2.33
N THR A 155 11.86 -5.54 1.89
CA THR A 155 12.04 -6.80 2.62
C THR A 155 13.41 -7.42 2.34
N GLY A 156 13.85 -8.33 3.21
CA GLY A 156 15.07 -9.12 2.98
C GLY A 156 16.36 -8.33 3.21
N LEU A 157 16.38 -7.39 4.16
CA LEU A 157 17.56 -6.60 4.50
C LEU A 157 17.92 -6.78 5.98
N SER A 158 19.21 -6.86 6.28
CA SER A 158 19.72 -6.69 7.64
C SER A 158 19.46 -5.27 8.15
N LEU A 159 19.54 -5.08 9.46
CA LEU A 159 19.37 -3.74 10.06
C LEU A 159 20.35 -2.71 9.48
N GLN A 160 21.61 -3.10 9.25
CA GLN A 160 22.61 -2.21 8.66
C GLN A 160 22.25 -1.82 7.23
N GLN A 161 21.92 -2.79 6.39
CA GLN A 161 21.49 -2.52 5.00
C GLN A 161 20.22 -1.67 4.96
N LEU A 162 19.26 -1.93 5.85
CA LEU A 162 18.04 -1.13 5.96
C LEU A 162 18.35 0.33 6.33
N GLN A 163 19.32 0.56 7.22
CA GLN A 163 19.74 1.92 7.60
C GLN A 163 20.42 2.65 6.45
N GLU A 164 21.28 1.98 5.69
CA GLU A 164 21.93 2.53 4.51
C GLU A 164 20.89 2.91 3.44
N VAL A 165 19.97 1.99 3.13
CA VAL A 165 18.88 2.23 2.18
C VAL A 165 17.98 3.37 2.66
N TYR A 166 17.58 3.37 3.93
CA TYR A 166 16.75 4.44 4.49
C TYR A 166 17.39 5.82 4.34
N THR A 167 18.70 5.92 4.60
CA THR A 167 19.45 7.18 4.47
C THR A 167 19.45 7.68 3.02
N GLU A 168 19.69 6.81 2.05
CA GLU A 168 19.66 7.15 0.63
C GLU A 168 18.26 7.55 0.14
N LEU A 169 17.22 6.83 0.58
CA LEU A 169 15.84 7.18 0.23
C LEU A 169 15.46 8.56 0.79
N GLN A 170 15.87 8.89 2.03
CA GLN A 170 15.65 10.23 2.59
C GLN A 170 16.39 11.32 1.78
N ALA A 171 17.58 11.03 1.24
CA ALA A 171 18.30 11.96 0.36
C ALA A 171 17.55 12.17 -0.97
N ILE A 172 16.99 11.10 -1.55
CA ILE A 172 16.11 11.20 -2.73
C ILE A 172 14.88 12.04 -2.42
N GLY A 173 14.20 11.79 -1.30
CA GLY A 173 13.03 12.56 -0.86
C GLY A 173 13.31 14.06 -0.77
N LYS A 174 14.42 14.44 -0.15
CA LYS A 174 14.88 15.84 -0.06
C LYS A 174 15.09 16.47 -1.45
N LYS A 175 15.70 15.74 -2.38
CA LYS A 175 15.94 16.21 -3.75
C LYS A 175 14.65 16.56 -4.49
N PHE A 176 13.59 15.77 -4.30
CA PHE A 176 12.29 15.96 -4.95
C PHE A 176 11.27 16.72 -4.09
N GLN A 177 11.65 17.10 -2.85
CA GLN A 177 10.76 17.75 -1.88
C GLN A 177 9.52 16.90 -1.55
N VAL A 178 9.76 15.61 -1.31
CA VAL A 178 8.75 14.59 -0.98
C VAL A 178 9.17 13.86 0.27
N ASP A 179 8.25 13.72 1.22
CA ASP A 179 8.47 12.88 2.39
C ASP A 179 8.40 11.40 1.98
N ILE A 180 9.41 10.61 2.34
CA ILE A 180 9.45 9.18 2.06
C ILE A 180 9.20 8.39 3.35
N ASP A 181 8.13 7.60 3.36
CA ASP A 181 7.77 6.68 4.44
C ASP A 181 8.13 5.24 4.01
N LEU A 182 9.16 4.67 4.64
CA LEU A 182 9.63 3.32 4.36
C LEU A 182 9.12 2.35 5.41
N GLU A 183 8.36 1.35 4.99
CA GLU A 183 7.97 0.18 5.80
C GLU A 183 8.87 -1.01 5.44
N THR A 184 9.39 -1.75 6.43
CA THR A 184 10.02 -3.06 6.22
C THR A 184 9.07 -4.17 6.60
N GLU A 185 8.88 -5.15 5.70
CA GLU A 185 8.07 -6.34 5.96
C GLU A 185 8.96 -7.45 6.50
N LEU A 186 8.66 -7.93 7.72
CA LEU A 186 9.35 -9.06 8.36
C LEU A 186 8.77 -10.39 7.88
N ILE A 187 9.58 -11.46 7.96
CA ILE A 187 9.17 -12.83 7.58
C ILE A 187 7.93 -13.34 8.35
N ASN A 188 7.71 -12.84 9.55
CA ASN A 188 6.53 -13.16 10.36
C ASN A 188 5.28 -12.35 9.98
N GLY A 189 5.33 -11.54 8.90
CA GLY A 189 4.20 -10.80 8.34
C GLY A 189 3.92 -9.44 9.00
N TYR A 190 4.75 -8.99 9.94
CA TYR A 190 4.64 -7.64 10.47
C TYR A 190 5.37 -6.62 9.58
N GLY A 191 4.68 -5.54 9.24
CA GLY A 191 5.28 -4.34 8.67
C GLY A 191 5.65 -3.34 9.76
N ILE A 192 6.84 -2.76 9.68
CA ILE A 192 7.39 -1.81 10.66
C ILE A 192 7.92 -0.60 9.92
N LYS A 193 7.61 0.61 10.39
CA LYS A 193 8.21 1.82 9.85
C LYS A 193 9.72 1.85 10.14
N ALA A 194 10.54 1.95 9.09
CA ALA A 194 11.99 1.97 9.24
C ALA A 194 12.47 3.12 10.16
N ALA A 195 11.82 4.28 10.08
CA ALA A 195 12.12 5.41 10.94
C ALA A 195 12.04 5.08 12.44
N GLU A 196 11.07 4.22 12.86
CA GLU A 196 10.93 3.83 14.26
C GLU A 196 12.12 2.97 14.76
N LEU A 197 12.72 2.17 13.86
CA LEU A 197 13.87 1.33 14.20
C LEU A 197 15.11 2.17 14.59
N PHE A 198 15.25 3.34 13.97
CA PHE A 198 16.43 4.21 14.17
C PHE A 198 16.24 5.28 15.25
N GLN A 199 15.06 5.37 15.88
CA GLN A 199 14.81 6.23 17.02
C GLN A 199 15.34 5.60 18.33
N PRO A 200 15.66 6.39 19.38
CA PRO A 200 16.18 5.88 20.64
C PRO A 200 15.07 5.28 21.54
N THR A 201 14.13 4.54 20.97
CA THR A 201 13.05 3.82 21.68
C THR A 201 13.41 2.35 21.84
N GLN A 202 12.81 1.65 22.80
CA GLN A 202 13.02 0.21 23.01
C GLN A 202 12.03 -0.65 22.22
N THR A 203 10.99 -0.04 21.68
CA THR A 203 9.89 -0.71 21.00
C THR A 203 9.53 -0.03 19.70
N VAL A 204 8.88 -0.76 18.81
CA VAL A 204 8.32 -0.31 17.53
C VAL A 204 6.90 -0.83 17.36
N LEU A 205 6.12 -0.20 16.49
CA LEU A 205 4.77 -0.64 16.16
C LEU A 205 4.81 -1.61 14.97
N GLY A 206 4.51 -2.89 15.22
CA GLY A 206 4.33 -3.89 14.17
C GLY A 206 2.86 -3.97 13.74
N LYS A 207 2.61 -3.98 12.43
CA LYS A 207 1.27 -4.10 11.84
C LYS A 207 1.21 -5.31 10.93
N SER A 208 0.28 -6.24 11.20
CA SER A 208 0.01 -7.40 10.36
C SER A 208 -1.36 -7.30 9.68
N LEU A 209 -1.78 -8.34 8.96
CA LEU A 209 -3.16 -8.46 8.46
C LEU A 209 -4.19 -8.65 9.59
N GLN A 210 -3.76 -9.19 10.74
CA GLN A 210 -4.64 -9.59 11.82
C GLN A 210 -4.65 -8.58 12.96
N ASP A 211 -3.49 -8.04 13.32
CA ASP A 211 -3.34 -7.24 14.52
C ASP A 211 -2.32 -6.10 14.39
N VAL A 212 -2.21 -5.35 15.48
CA VAL A 212 -1.16 -4.36 15.70
C VAL A 212 -0.54 -4.65 17.06
N GLN A 213 0.77 -4.82 17.09
CA GLN A 213 1.51 -5.14 18.30
C GLN A 213 2.65 -4.16 18.55
N ILE A 214 2.94 -3.94 19.83
CA ILE A 214 4.17 -3.26 20.25
C ILE A 214 5.26 -4.33 20.37
N LEU A 215 6.23 -4.28 19.46
CA LEU A 215 7.33 -5.23 19.38
C LEU A 215 8.60 -4.66 20.03
N LYS A 216 9.38 -5.51 20.71
CA LYS A 216 10.70 -5.12 21.21
C LYS A 216 11.68 -4.99 20.03
N LYS A 217 12.41 -3.89 19.93
CA LYS A 217 13.41 -3.69 18.86
C LYS A 217 14.43 -4.83 18.78
N LYS A 218 14.90 -5.32 19.94
CA LYS A 218 15.83 -6.46 19.98
C LYS A 218 15.30 -7.66 19.19
N THR A 219 14.03 -8.04 19.41
CA THR A 219 13.39 -9.15 18.68
C THR A 219 13.29 -8.86 17.18
N VAL A 220 12.95 -7.62 16.80
CA VAL A 220 12.91 -7.22 15.39
C VAL A 220 14.27 -7.33 14.71
N VAL A 221 15.33 -6.87 15.39
CA VAL A 221 16.72 -6.98 14.89
C VAL A 221 17.14 -8.43 14.72
N GLU A 222 16.76 -9.31 15.65
CA GLU A 222 17.03 -10.75 15.55
C GLU A 222 16.33 -11.36 14.31
N ILE A 223 15.08 -10.96 14.01
CA ILE A 223 14.35 -11.41 12.81
C ILE A 223 15.05 -10.90 11.54
N LEU A 224 15.35 -9.61 11.45
CA LEU A 224 16.05 -9.03 10.29
C LEU A 224 17.41 -9.69 10.02
N SER A 225 18.12 -10.13 11.08
CA SER A 225 19.40 -10.84 10.92
C SER A 225 19.26 -12.24 10.36
N GLN A 226 18.06 -12.84 10.36
CA GLN A 226 17.78 -14.16 9.77
C GLN A 226 17.34 -14.07 8.29
N GLU A 227 16.94 -12.89 7.85
CA GLU A 227 16.42 -12.63 6.50
C GLU A 227 17.50 -12.15 5.50
N ALA A 228 18.65 -11.73 5.98
CA ALA A 228 19.75 -11.09 5.22
C ALA A 228 20.70 -12.07 4.51
#